data_184d23a5e41566f24f6927f6b1fefb7d
#
_entry.id   184d23a5e41566f24f6927f6b1fefb7d
#
_cell.length_a   1.000
_cell.length_b   1.000
_cell.length_c   1.000
_cell.angle_alpha   90.00
_cell.angle_beta   90.00
_cell.angle_gamma   90.00
#
_symmetry.space_group_name_H-M   'P 1'
#
loop_
_entity.id
_entity.type
_entity.pdbx_description
1 polymer ?
#
loop_
_entity_poly.entity_id
_entity_poly.type
_entity_poly.pdbx_seq_one_letter_code
_entity_poly.pdbx_strand_id
1 'polypeptide(L)'
;MHSEFFSGPNFSGRSEALLGLLRSGKLGAQAFFIGPYAEAALSGLSSSVTDEVALYCARPLRERPAFNQLDIPSCRTRKPQYLSGGEQVLLALHCFSLSALDSVAVDTALEQLDEINRSAALRYLDSGAFNVALIDNRAAPQGWIENVREKSAPAYAIDWSALDKLIVPQRGSEIEIRRLNFAYRKDKTIFNNASATLSPGQAYRLYGANGAGKTTLLKILVGALAPHNSEVMLGGARYTPWSDGKAALAMATQNPDQQWCGATLSEDMVRRRKALGERATMLGDERLTALANALGISSLDQHLYELPLAARKRVSWLWPLAGAHPWIVLDEPTLGQDRDTREQFSRLLSRLCGAGYGILFVTHDDEFAAMLPHRVLQIENSAISSL
;
A
#
# COMPACT_ATOMS: atom_id res chain seq x y z
N MET A 1 9.92 -29.44 12.36
CA MET A 1 9.74 -28.32 11.42
C MET A 1 10.09 -27.04 12.13
N HIS A 2 10.64 -26.08 11.42
CA HIS A 2 11.10 -24.82 12.03
C HIS A 2 10.11 -23.71 11.74
N SER A 3 9.72 -22.97 12.80
CA SER A 3 8.98 -21.71 12.67
C SER A 3 9.85 -20.58 13.23
N GLU A 4 10.32 -19.72 12.35
CA GLU A 4 11.18 -18.58 12.70
C GLU A 4 10.42 -17.27 12.48
N PHE A 5 10.53 -16.37 13.46
CA PHE A 5 9.96 -15.04 13.42
C PHE A 5 11.09 -14.01 13.46
N PHE A 6 11.07 -13.04 12.55
CA PHE A 6 12.05 -11.96 12.50
C PHE A 6 11.40 -10.67 12.98
N SER A 7 11.80 -10.20 14.14
CA SER A 7 11.37 -8.94 14.72
C SER A 7 12.44 -7.85 14.61
N GLY A 8 12.08 -6.64 14.94
CA GLY A 8 12.96 -5.47 14.95
C GLY A 8 12.40 -4.31 14.14
N PRO A 9 13.00 -3.12 14.28
CA PRO A 9 12.56 -1.93 13.56
C PRO A 9 12.85 -2.02 12.05
N ASN A 10 12.23 -1.13 11.28
CA ASN A 10 12.59 -0.94 9.88
C ASN A 10 14.08 -0.56 9.77
N PHE A 11 14.70 -0.93 8.65
CA PHE A 11 16.15 -0.78 8.41
C PHE A 11 17.05 -1.62 9.33
N SER A 12 16.51 -2.63 10.02
CA SER A 12 17.30 -3.58 10.83
C SER A 12 17.82 -4.78 10.04
N GLY A 13 17.55 -4.85 8.75
CA GLY A 13 17.98 -5.98 7.90
C GLY A 13 17.13 -7.24 8.04
N ARG A 14 15.88 -7.13 8.49
CA ARG A 14 14.96 -8.29 8.62
C ARG A 14 14.74 -8.99 7.28
N SER A 15 14.38 -8.24 6.25
CA SER A 15 14.13 -8.80 4.91
C SER A 15 15.40 -9.41 4.30
N GLU A 16 16.57 -8.78 4.50
CA GLU A 16 17.87 -9.33 4.07
C GLU A 16 18.18 -10.63 4.80
N ALA A 17 17.87 -10.72 6.10
CA ALA A 17 18.06 -11.94 6.88
C ALA A 17 17.14 -13.06 6.39
N LEU A 18 15.86 -12.76 6.12
CA LEU A 18 14.90 -13.69 5.53
C LEU A 18 15.37 -14.18 4.15
N LEU A 19 15.78 -13.26 3.28
CA LEU A 19 16.33 -13.60 1.96
C LEU A 19 17.63 -14.42 2.06
N GLY A 20 18.48 -14.12 3.05
CA GLY A 20 19.68 -14.92 3.36
C GLY A 20 19.33 -16.35 3.79
N LEU A 21 18.28 -16.52 4.59
CA LEU A 21 17.78 -17.83 4.97
C LEU A 21 17.29 -18.63 3.75
N LEU A 22 16.54 -17.98 2.86
CA LEU A 22 16.07 -18.57 1.61
C LEU A 22 17.24 -18.98 0.69
N ARG A 23 18.17 -18.06 0.44
CA ARG A 23 19.33 -18.30 -0.43
C ARG A 23 20.25 -19.41 0.09
N SER A 24 20.38 -19.55 1.40
CA SER A 24 21.21 -20.61 2.01
C SER A 24 20.55 -21.99 2.01
N GLY A 25 19.28 -22.09 1.61
CA GLY A 25 18.51 -23.34 1.66
C GLY A 25 18.18 -23.80 3.08
N LYS A 26 18.46 -23.02 4.12
CA LYS A 26 18.22 -23.40 5.52
C LYS A 26 16.73 -23.55 5.86
N LEU A 27 15.86 -22.82 5.17
CA LEU A 27 14.42 -22.97 5.32
C LEU A 27 13.87 -24.20 4.57
N GLY A 28 14.57 -24.64 3.53
CA GLY A 28 14.23 -25.75 2.63
C GLY A 28 14.91 -25.55 1.29
N ALA A 29 14.98 -26.60 0.46
CA ALA A 29 15.61 -26.51 -0.86
C ALA A 29 14.88 -25.53 -1.79
N GLN A 30 13.57 -25.41 -1.62
CA GLN A 30 12.71 -24.45 -2.31
C GLN A 30 11.63 -23.97 -1.35
N ALA A 31 11.44 -22.67 -1.25
CA ALA A 31 10.41 -22.08 -0.42
C ALA A 31 9.49 -21.17 -1.26
N PHE A 32 8.21 -21.15 -0.89
CA PHE A 32 7.26 -20.19 -1.43
C PHE A 32 7.47 -18.85 -0.74
N PHE A 33 7.66 -17.78 -1.50
CA PHE A 33 7.90 -16.46 -0.95
C PHE A 33 6.70 -15.53 -1.18
N ILE A 34 6.17 -14.98 -0.10
CA ILE A 34 5.09 -13.98 -0.14
C ILE A 34 5.68 -12.68 0.42
N GLY A 35 6.03 -11.76 -0.46
CA GLY A 35 6.56 -10.46 -0.10
C GLY A 35 5.47 -9.48 0.35
N PRO A 36 5.86 -8.24 0.69
CA PRO A 36 4.94 -7.19 1.14
C PRO A 36 3.80 -6.91 0.14
N TYR A 37 4.06 -7.19 -1.12
CA TYR A 37 3.07 -7.14 -2.22
C TYR A 37 2.88 -8.54 -2.77
N ALA A 38 1.80 -9.20 -2.34
CA ALA A 38 1.55 -10.59 -2.64
C ALA A 38 1.36 -10.87 -4.15
N GLU A 39 1.09 -9.86 -4.96
CA GLU A 39 1.06 -9.98 -6.43
C GLU A 39 2.37 -10.57 -7.00
N ALA A 40 3.52 -10.28 -6.37
CA ALA A 40 4.82 -10.82 -6.78
C ALA A 40 4.99 -12.33 -6.46
N ALA A 41 4.17 -12.89 -5.59
CA ALA A 41 4.13 -14.33 -5.30
C ALA A 41 3.29 -15.12 -6.31
N LEU A 42 2.52 -14.43 -7.14
CA LEU A 42 1.65 -15.01 -8.17
C LEU A 42 2.37 -14.97 -9.53
N SER A 43 1.96 -15.82 -10.45
CA SER A 43 2.65 -16.00 -11.74
C SER A 43 2.66 -14.73 -12.61
N GLY A 44 1.68 -13.86 -12.45
CA GLY A 44 1.45 -12.69 -13.30
C GLY A 44 0.96 -13.01 -14.72
N LEU A 45 0.92 -14.28 -15.08
CA LEU A 45 0.58 -14.77 -16.43
C LEU A 45 -0.86 -15.27 -16.55
N SER A 46 -1.49 -15.58 -15.43
CA SER A 46 -2.81 -16.20 -15.40
C SER A 46 -3.92 -15.22 -15.82
N SER A 47 -4.82 -15.71 -16.66
CA SER A 47 -5.98 -14.96 -17.12
C SER A 47 -7.11 -14.93 -16.09
N SER A 48 -7.08 -15.82 -15.12
CA SER A 48 -8.08 -15.96 -14.06
C SER A 48 -7.48 -16.52 -12.77
N VAL A 49 -8.17 -16.36 -11.65
CA VAL A 49 -7.84 -17.01 -10.37
C VAL A 49 -7.82 -18.54 -10.52
N THR A 50 -8.74 -19.11 -11.30
CA THR A 50 -8.76 -20.55 -11.56
C THR A 50 -7.48 -21.02 -12.28
N ASP A 51 -7.02 -20.28 -13.28
CA ASP A 51 -5.78 -20.59 -14.00
C ASP A 51 -4.57 -20.47 -13.07
N GLU A 52 -4.54 -19.45 -12.22
CA GLU A 52 -3.46 -19.25 -11.24
C GLU A 52 -3.38 -20.45 -10.28
N VAL A 53 -4.50 -20.83 -9.67
CA VAL A 53 -4.58 -21.96 -8.75
C VAL A 53 -4.13 -23.25 -9.44
N ALA A 54 -4.50 -23.47 -10.71
CA ALA A 54 -4.11 -24.66 -11.48
C ALA A 54 -2.58 -24.80 -11.66
N LEU A 55 -1.83 -23.69 -11.70
CA LEU A 55 -0.37 -23.73 -11.81
C LEU A 55 0.30 -24.35 -10.58
N TYR A 56 -0.33 -24.29 -9.42
CA TYR A 56 0.20 -24.77 -8.14
C TYR A 56 -0.37 -26.13 -7.72
N CYS A 57 -1.36 -26.68 -8.43
CA CYS A 57 -1.95 -28.00 -8.16
C CYS A 57 -0.97 -29.15 -8.52
N ALA A 58 0.28 -29.06 -8.08
CA ALA A 58 1.19 -30.19 -8.05
C ALA A 58 0.77 -31.11 -6.89
N ARG A 59 1.02 -32.43 -7.00
CA ARG A 59 0.77 -33.34 -5.88
C ARG A 59 1.62 -32.89 -4.68
N PRO A 60 1.01 -32.53 -3.55
CA PRO A 60 1.76 -32.12 -2.38
C PRO A 60 2.69 -33.26 -1.95
N LEU A 61 3.91 -32.94 -1.54
CA LEU A 61 4.90 -33.89 -1.05
C LEU A 61 4.42 -34.61 0.23
N ARG A 62 3.51 -33.99 0.96
CA ARG A 62 2.86 -34.50 2.20
C ARG A 62 1.41 -34.04 2.24
N GLU A 63 0.56 -34.83 2.90
CA GLU A 63 -0.78 -34.36 3.27
C GLU A 63 -0.65 -33.14 4.20
N ARG A 64 -1.17 -32.02 3.76
CA ARG A 64 -1.26 -30.79 4.56
C ARG A 64 -2.67 -30.21 4.44
N PRO A 65 -3.12 -29.45 5.46
CA PRO A 65 -4.43 -28.81 5.37
C PRO A 65 -4.45 -27.79 4.22
N ALA A 66 -5.55 -27.76 3.48
CA ALA A 66 -5.79 -26.72 2.49
C ALA A 66 -6.11 -25.39 3.18
N PHE A 67 -5.60 -24.28 2.66
CA PHE A 67 -5.94 -22.94 3.11
C PHE A 67 -7.09 -22.37 2.27
N ASN A 68 -8.30 -22.36 2.79
CA ASN A 68 -9.54 -22.05 2.05
C ASN A 68 -10.24 -20.78 2.61
N GLN A 69 -9.50 -19.69 2.88
CA GLN A 69 -10.09 -18.44 3.36
C GLN A 69 -10.56 -17.53 2.22
N LEU A 70 -10.04 -17.71 1.01
CA LEU A 70 -10.51 -16.97 -0.17
C LEU A 70 -11.75 -17.68 -0.77
N ASP A 71 -12.81 -16.94 -0.99
CA ASP A 71 -13.98 -17.44 -1.73
C ASP A 71 -13.65 -17.53 -3.23
N ILE A 72 -12.94 -18.62 -3.60
CA ILE A 72 -12.54 -18.90 -4.99
C ILE A 72 -13.74 -18.89 -5.95
N PRO A 73 -14.91 -19.52 -5.63
CA PRO A 73 -16.09 -19.46 -6.50
C PRO A 73 -16.50 -18.05 -6.90
N SER A 74 -16.45 -17.09 -5.99
CA SER A 74 -16.85 -15.70 -6.27
C SER A 74 -15.88 -14.91 -7.12
N CYS A 75 -14.59 -15.27 -7.10
CA CYS A 75 -13.53 -14.55 -7.81
C CYS A 75 -12.85 -15.35 -8.94
N ARG A 76 -13.31 -16.58 -9.21
CA ARG A 76 -12.65 -17.54 -10.12
C ARG A 76 -12.30 -17.02 -11.51
N THR A 77 -13.13 -16.12 -12.07
CA THR A 77 -12.94 -15.54 -13.40
C THR A 77 -12.20 -14.20 -13.39
N ARG A 78 -11.88 -13.67 -12.20
CA ARG A 78 -11.12 -12.42 -12.06
C ARG A 78 -9.63 -12.70 -12.32
N LYS A 79 -8.94 -11.75 -12.91
CA LYS A 79 -7.48 -11.82 -12.99
C LYS A 79 -6.88 -11.61 -11.58
N PRO A 80 -5.84 -12.36 -11.17
CA PRO A 80 -5.22 -12.21 -9.86
C PRO A 80 -4.80 -10.77 -9.54
N GLN A 81 -4.30 -10.03 -10.52
CA GLN A 81 -3.91 -8.62 -10.39
C GLN A 81 -5.06 -7.65 -10.09
N TYR A 82 -6.33 -8.06 -10.26
CA TYR A 82 -7.51 -7.25 -9.95
C TYR A 82 -8.15 -7.61 -8.61
N LEU A 83 -7.55 -8.51 -7.87
CA LEU A 83 -7.89 -8.77 -6.47
C LEU A 83 -7.34 -7.63 -5.60
N SER A 84 -7.98 -7.39 -4.46
CA SER A 84 -7.40 -6.52 -3.43
C SER A 84 -6.12 -7.14 -2.86
N GLY A 85 -5.26 -6.33 -2.24
CA GLY A 85 -4.02 -6.84 -1.64
C GLY A 85 -4.26 -7.99 -0.66
N GLY A 86 -5.26 -7.88 0.21
CA GLY A 86 -5.64 -8.96 1.12
C GLY A 86 -6.12 -10.22 0.39
N GLU A 87 -6.97 -10.09 -0.65
CA GLU A 87 -7.38 -11.23 -1.49
C GLU A 87 -6.18 -11.88 -2.19
N GLN A 88 -5.18 -11.11 -2.60
CA GLN A 88 -3.94 -11.64 -3.21
C GLN A 88 -3.11 -12.43 -2.21
N VAL A 89 -3.00 -11.98 -0.96
CA VAL A 89 -2.33 -12.73 0.12
C VAL A 89 -3.06 -14.05 0.38
N LEU A 90 -4.39 -14.02 0.47
CA LEU A 90 -5.19 -15.24 0.66
C LEU A 90 -5.04 -16.20 -0.52
N LEU A 91 -4.99 -15.68 -1.76
CA LEU A 91 -4.73 -16.49 -2.95
C LEU A 91 -3.33 -17.10 -2.93
N ALA A 92 -2.30 -16.33 -2.56
CA ALA A 92 -0.93 -16.82 -2.47
C ALA A 92 -0.80 -17.96 -1.43
N LEU A 93 -1.41 -17.80 -0.25
CA LEU A 93 -1.46 -18.86 0.78
C LEU A 93 -2.23 -20.09 0.29
N HIS A 94 -3.33 -19.89 -0.44
CA HIS A 94 -4.08 -21.00 -1.04
C HIS A 94 -3.21 -21.74 -2.08
N CYS A 95 -2.55 -21.03 -3.00
CA CYS A 95 -1.61 -21.60 -3.97
C CYS A 95 -0.47 -22.35 -3.28
N PHE A 96 0.12 -21.77 -2.22
CA PHE A 96 1.11 -22.48 -1.41
C PHE A 96 0.55 -23.78 -0.83
N SER A 97 -0.66 -23.78 -0.31
CA SER A 97 -1.29 -24.98 0.28
C SER A 97 -1.46 -26.13 -0.71
N LEU A 98 -1.57 -25.84 -1.99
CA LEU A 98 -1.71 -26.82 -3.08
C LEU A 98 -0.38 -27.19 -3.73
N SER A 99 0.68 -26.44 -3.46
CA SER A 99 2.00 -26.64 -4.07
C SER A 99 2.74 -27.84 -3.49
N ALA A 100 3.78 -28.32 -4.17
CA ALA A 100 4.70 -29.35 -3.67
C ALA A 100 5.76 -28.81 -2.69
N LEU A 101 5.78 -27.50 -2.43
CA LEU A 101 6.81 -26.86 -1.59
C LEU A 101 6.54 -27.13 -0.10
N ASP A 102 7.58 -27.40 0.66
CA ASP A 102 7.53 -27.74 2.10
C ASP A 102 7.87 -26.56 3.01
N SER A 103 8.09 -25.40 2.43
CA SER A 103 8.54 -24.21 3.14
C SER A 103 7.88 -22.95 2.58
N VAL A 104 7.56 -22.00 3.46
CA VAL A 104 7.04 -20.68 3.11
C VAL A 104 7.76 -19.59 3.87
N ALA A 105 8.09 -18.52 3.17
CA ALA A 105 8.61 -17.29 3.76
C ALA A 105 7.62 -16.15 3.49
N VAL A 106 7.24 -15.43 4.54
CA VAL A 106 6.27 -14.34 4.48
C VAL A 106 6.92 -13.07 5.01
N ASP A 107 7.03 -12.05 4.18
CA ASP A 107 7.59 -10.75 4.55
C ASP A 107 6.46 -9.71 4.61
N THR A 108 5.99 -9.39 5.81
CA THR A 108 5.00 -8.35 6.12
C THR A 108 3.65 -8.47 5.38
N ALA A 109 3.47 -9.48 4.53
CA ALA A 109 2.26 -9.64 3.71
C ALA A 109 0.98 -9.76 4.54
N LEU A 110 1.04 -10.38 5.74
CA LEU A 110 -0.13 -10.58 6.59
C LEU A 110 -0.75 -9.28 7.12
N GLU A 111 -0.01 -8.17 7.04
CA GLU A 111 -0.51 -6.84 7.42
C GLU A 111 -1.62 -6.34 6.50
N GLN A 112 -1.74 -6.89 5.29
CA GLN A 112 -2.82 -6.58 4.35
C GLN A 112 -4.15 -7.26 4.69
N LEU A 113 -4.14 -8.18 5.65
CA LEU A 113 -5.31 -8.94 6.05
C LEU A 113 -6.05 -8.22 7.19
N ASP A 114 -7.38 -8.26 7.14
CA ASP A 114 -8.20 -7.97 8.30
C ASP A 114 -7.90 -8.98 9.44
N GLU A 115 -8.35 -8.69 10.65
CA GLU A 115 -8.01 -9.47 11.83
C GLU A 115 -8.50 -10.93 11.76
N ILE A 116 -9.64 -11.17 11.12
CA ILE A 116 -10.21 -12.52 10.96
C ILE A 116 -9.33 -13.35 10.03
N ASN A 117 -9.02 -12.82 8.86
CA ASN A 117 -8.21 -13.50 7.86
C ASN A 117 -6.76 -13.64 8.32
N ARG A 118 -6.22 -12.63 9.02
CA ARG A 118 -4.88 -12.70 9.60
C ARG A 118 -4.77 -13.80 10.65
N SER A 119 -5.73 -13.88 11.57
CA SER A 119 -5.78 -14.94 12.57
C SER A 119 -5.88 -16.33 11.95
N ALA A 120 -6.65 -16.48 10.86
CA ALA A 120 -6.74 -17.73 10.10
C ALA A 120 -5.40 -18.08 9.42
N ALA A 121 -4.73 -17.10 8.81
CA ALA A 121 -3.42 -17.28 8.19
C ALA A 121 -2.36 -17.70 9.21
N LEU A 122 -2.31 -17.05 10.38
CA LEU A 122 -1.37 -17.41 11.45
C LEU A 122 -1.62 -18.83 11.96
N ARG A 123 -2.87 -19.23 12.22
CA ARG A 123 -3.19 -20.62 12.61
C ARG A 123 -2.76 -21.63 11.56
N TYR A 124 -2.92 -21.29 10.28
CA TYR A 124 -2.47 -22.15 9.18
C TYR A 124 -0.94 -22.27 9.16
N LEU A 125 -0.22 -21.17 9.27
CA LEU A 125 1.24 -21.14 9.30
C LEU A 125 1.80 -21.86 10.54
N ASP A 126 1.11 -21.83 11.66
CA ASP A 126 1.47 -22.51 12.92
C ASP A 126 1.06 -24.00 12.95
N SER A 127 0.47 -24.53 11.90
CA SER A 127 -0.02 -25.91 11.85
C SER A 127 1.06 -26.98 12.00
N GLY A 128 2.34 -26.62 11.89
CA GLY A 128 3.47 -27.56 11.97
C GLY A 128 3.62 -28.46 10.75
N ALA A 129 2.86 -28.22 9.67
CA ALA A 129 2.88 -29.08 8.48
C ALA A 129 4.06 -28.78 7.53
N PHE A 130 4.75 -27.65 7.68
CA PHE A 130 5.82 -27.15 6.82
C PHE A 130 6.73 -26.19 7.60
N ASN A 131 7.87 -25.80 7.00
CA ASN A 131 8.74 -24.79 7.61
C ASN A 131 8.24 -23.39 7.27
N VAL A 132 8.35 -22.48 8.26
CA VAL A 132 7.88 -21.10 8.11
C VAL A 132 8.95 -20.12 8.54
N ALA A 133 9.14 -19.05 7.77
CA ALA A 133 9.84 -17.87 8.22
C ALA A 133 8.92 -16.64 8.01
N LEU A 134 8.68 -15.87 9.05
CA LEU A 134 7.72 -14.77 9.06
C LEU A 134 8.37 -13.48 9.54
N ILE A 135 8.16 -12.41 8.79
CA ILE A 135 8.33 -11.03 9.25
C ILE A 135 6.94 -10.40 9.39
N ASP A 136 6.67 -9.85 10.56
CA ASP A 136 5.45 -9.05 10.83
C ASP A 136 5.83 -7.95 11.84
N ASN A 137 5.17 -6.80 11.76
CA ASN A 137 5.42 -5.69 12.70
C ASN A 137 4.60 -5.81 14.00
N ARG A 138 3.83 -6.87 14.13
CA ARG A 138 3.10 -7.25 15.35
C ARG A 138 3.90 -8.29 16.15
N ALA A 139 3.39 -8.67 17.31
CA ALA A 139 4.07 -9.64 18.17
C ALA A 139 4.22 -11.02 17.51
N ALA A 140 5.31 -11.70 17.84
CA ALA A 140 5.57 -13.06 17.41
C ALA A 140 4.45 -14.01 17.90
N PRO A 141 4.06 -15.02 17.09
CA PRO A 141 3.20 -16.10 17.58
C PRO A 141 3.86 -16.85 18.73
N GLN A 142 3.07 -17.32 19.69
CA GLN A 142 3.58 -18.05 20.86
C GLN A 142 4.30 -19.34 20.43
N GLY A 143 5.50 -19.55 20.96
CA GLY A 143 6.30 -20.76 20.69
C GLY A 143 7.19 -20.71 19.45
N TRP A 144 7.18 -19.62 18.69
CA TRP A 144 8.08 -19.42 17.56
C TRP A 144 9.46 -18.96 18.00
N ILE A 145 10.51 -19.34 17.25
CA ILE A 145 11.87 -18.85 17.47
C ILE A 145 11.94 -17.41 16.97
N GLU A 146 12.15 -16.47 17.89
CA GLU A 146 12.24 -15.05 17.55
C GLU A 146 13.69 -14.64 17.29
N ASN A 147 13.94 -14.13 16.08
CA ASN A 147 15.21 -13.55 15.67
C ASN A 147 15.11 -12.02 15.75
N VAL A 148 15.51 -11.45 16.88
CA VAL A 148 15.48 -9.99 17.08
C VAL A 148 16.62 -9.33 16.29
N ARG A 149 16.30 -8.31 15.52
CA ARG A 149 17.27 -7.48 14.77
C ARG A 149 17.30 -6.07 15.34
N GLU A 150 18.49 -5.61 15.65
CA GLU A 150 18.69 -4.24 16.12
C GLU A 150 18.78 -3.25 14.96
N LYS A 151 18.37 -2.01 15.21
CA LYS A 151 18.43 -0.95 14.19
C LYS A 151 19.89 -0.68 13.81
N SER A 152 20.29 -0.99 12.60
CA SER A 152 21.54 -0.45 12.04
C SER A 152 21.32 1.03 11.74
N ALA A 153 22.26 1.88 12.15
CA ALA A 153 22.38 3.34 12.07
C ALA A 153 21.26 4.16 11.34
N PRO A 154 21.07 5.44 11.67
CA PRO A 154 19.93 6.28 11.21
C PRO A 154 20.05 6.71 9.74
N ALA A 155 20.27 5.77 8.82
CA ALA A 155 20.50 6.06 7.41
C ALA A 155 19.35 6.83 6.72
N TYR A 156 18.15 6.86 7.32
CA TYR A 156 16.93 7.44 6.72
C TYR A 156 16.18 8.33 7.73
N ALA A 157 16.88 9.14 8.51
CA ALA A 157 16.22 10.08 9.42
C ALA A 157 15.54 11.21 8.64
N ILE A 158 14.33 11.61 9.05
CA ILE A 158 13.65 12.78 8.49
C ILE A 158 14.21 14.04 9.12
N ASP A 159 14.70 14.98 8.29
CA ASP A 159 15.03 16.33 8.73
C ASP A 159 13.78 17.20 8.77
N TRP A 160 13.14 17.25 9.94
CA TRP A 160 11.91 18.01 10.15
C TRP A 160 12.08 19.49 9.93
N SER A 161 13.26 20.08 10.27
CA SER A 161 13.52 21.51 10.11
C SER A 161 13.63 21.89 8.63
N ALA A 162 14.30 21.06 7.84
CA ALA A 162 14.37 21.26 6.39
C ALA A 162 12.99 21.01 5.75
N LEU A 163 12.27 19.97 6.15
CA LEU A 163 10.98 19.62 5.59
C LEU A 163 9.92 20.71 5.83
N ASP A 164 9.87 21.27 7.04
CA ASP A 164 8.93 22.35 7.38
C ASP A 164 9.12 23.60 6.49
N LYS A 165 10.35 23.90 6.07
CA LYS A 165 10.64 25.01 5.13
C LYS A 165 10.23 24.70 3.69
N LEU A 166 10.11 23.43 3.35
CA LEU A 166 9.79 22.95 2.00
C LEU A 166 8.29 22.69 1.81
N ILE A 167 7.52 22.57 2.90
CA ILE A 167 6.05 22.47 2.83
C ILE A 167 5.49 23.82 2.37
N VAL A 168 4.80 23.80 1.25
CA VAL A 168 4.13 24.99 0.69
C VAL A 168 2.74 25.09 1.29
N PRO A 169 2.41 26.15 2.03
CA PRO A 169 1.06 26.31 2.57
C PRO A 169 0.00 26.30 1.46
N GLN A 170 -1.09 25.58 1.70
CA GLN A 170 -2.18 25.43 0.74
C GLN A 170 -3.40 26.25 1.16
N ARG A 171 -4.09 26.81 0.17
CA ARG A 171 -5.47 27.29 0.30
C ARG A 171 -6.35 26.28 -0.42
N GLY A 172 -6.50 25.10 0.21
CA GLY A 172 -7.24 24.00 -0.41
C GLY A 172 -8.71 24.36 -0.64
N SER A 173 -9.27 23.85 -1.72
CA SER A 173 -10.69 23.93 -2.00
C SER A 173 -11.39 22.67 -1.50
N GLU A 174 -12.65 22.80 -1.10
CA GLU A 174 -13.51 21.69 -0.71
C GLU A 174 -13.73 20.74 -1.88
N ILE A 175 -13.70 19.44 -1.62
CA ILE A 175 -14.13 18.42 -2.56
C ILE A 175 -15.57 18.06 -2.24
N GLU A 176 -16.45 18.15 -3.23
CA GLU A 176 -17.83 17.69 -3.12
C GLU A 176 -18.09 16.60 -4.17
N ILE A 177 -18.43 15.42 -3.70
CA ILE A 177 -18.84 14.28 -4.51
C ILE A 177 -20.35 14.31 -4.58
N ARG A 178 -20.91 14.40 -5.79
CA ARG A 178 -22.36 14.46 -6.02
C ARG A 178 -22.82 13.30 -6.85
N ARG A 179 -23.78 12.54 -6.33
CA ARG A 179 -24.48 11.46 -7.05
C ARG A 179 -23.50 10.50 -7.74
N LEU A 180 -22.46 10.06 -7.01
CA LEU A 180 -21.46 9.14 -7.55
C LEU A 180 -22.10 7.80 -7.90
N ASN A 181 -21.98 7.41 -9.18
CA ASN A 181 -22.39 6.12 -9.69
C ASN A 181 -21.20 5.47 -10.38
N PHE A 182 -20.86 4.25 -9.97
CA PHE A 182 -19.77 3.50 -10.57
C PHE A 182 -19.99 2.00 -10.47
N ALA A 183 -19.71 1.30 -11.56
CA ALA A 183 -19.67 -0.16 -11.63
C ALA A 183 -18.55 -0.60 -12.57
N TYR A 184 -17.79 -1.61 -12.18
CA TYR A 184 -16.80 -2.23 -13.10
C TYR A 184 -17.49 -3.07 -14.18
N ARG A 185 -18.65 -3.64 -13.83
CA ARG A 185 -19.53 -4.42 -14.71
C ARG A 185 -20.98 -4.11 -14.35
N LYS A 186 -21.90 -4.39 -15.27
CA LYS A 186 -23.33 -4.12 -15.07
C LYS A 186 -23.95 -4.82 -13.85
N ASP A 187 -23.39 -5.95 -13.47
CA ASP A 187 -23.84 -6.81 -12.35
C ASP A 187 -23.17 -6.48 -11.00
N LYS A 188 -22.17 -5.60 -10.97
CA LYS A 188 -21.45 -5.26 -9.73
C LYS A 188 -21.34 -3.75 -9.55
N THR A 189 -22.38 -3.15 -8.99
CA THR A 189 -22.40 -1.75 -8.59
C THR A 189 -21.49 -1.54 -7.37
N ILE A 190 -20.59 -0.58 -7.46
CA ILE A 190 -19.68 -0.16 -6.37
C ILE A 190 -20.25 1.07 -5.67
N PHE A 191 -20.71 2.06 -6.44
CA PHE A 191 -21.36 3.26 -5.92
C PHE A 191 -22.71 3.47 -6.60
N ASN A 192 -23.70 3.84 -5.79
CA ASN A 192 -25.05 4.15 -6.26
C ASN A 192 -25.52 5.44 -5.58
N ASN A 193 -25.54 6.53 -6.33
CA ASN A 193 -25.95 7.87 -5.84
C ASN A 193 -25.21 8.33 -4.57
N ALA A 194 -23.96 7.92 -4.41
CA ALA A 194 -23.17 8.25 -3.24
C ALA A 194 -22.74 9.73 -3.27
N SER A 195 -22.73 10.39 -2.12
CA SER A 195 -22.35 11.79 -1.98
C SER A 195 -21.54 12.00 -0.72
N ALA A 196 -20.58 12.91 -0.77
CA ALA A 196 -19.74 13.27 0.38
C ALA A 196 -19.12 14.65 0.17
N THR A 197 -18.78 15.32 1.27
CA THR A 197 -18.09 16.60 1.26
C THR A 197 -16.85 16.51 2.14
N LEU A 198 -15.70 16.94 1.61
CA LEU A 198 -14.41 16.92 2.28
C LEU A 198 -13.84 18.35 2.34
N SER A 199 -13.60 18.85 3.53
CA SER A 199 -13.02 20.18 3.76
C SER A 199 -11.49 20.11 3.79
N PRO A 200 -10.76 21.10 3.22
CA PRO A 200 -9.30 21.15 3.26
C PRO A 200 -8.78 21.35 4.70
N GLY A 201 -7.50 21.08 4.91
CA GLY A 201 -6.86 21.18 6.22
C GLY A 201 -7.23 20.08 7.21
N GLN A 202 -7.90 19.02 6.73
CA GLN A 202 -8.34 17.89 7.55
C GLN A 202 -7.92 16.56 6.93
N ALA A 203 -7.77 15.56 7.80
CA ALA A 203 -7.58 14.18 7.38
C ALA A 203 -8.92 13.42 7.44
N TYR A 204 -9.12 12.54 6.45
CA TYR A 204 -10.29 11.67 6.33
C TYR A 204 -9.83 10.24 6.16
N ARG A 205 -10.25 9.36 7.08
CA ARG A 205 -10.07 7.92 6.93
C ARG A 205 -11.25 7.34 6.15
N LEU A 206 -10.94 6.68 5.05
CA LEU A 206 -11.93 5.94 4.29
C LEU A 206 -12.05 4.51 4.86
N TYR A 207 -13.17 4.21 5.47
CA TYR A 207 -13.44 2.95 6.17
C TYR A 207 -14.51 2.14 5.44
N GLY A 208 -14.43 0.81 5.52
CA GLY A 208 -15.39 -0.10 4.94
C GLY A 208 -14.79 -1.49 4.70
N ALA A 209 -15.65 -2.48 4.48
CA ALA A 209 -15.26 -3.86 4.22
C ALA A 209 -14.33 -4.00 2.99
N ASN A 210 -13.64 -5.13 2.89
CA ASN A 210 -12.88 -5.46 1.69
C ASN A 210 -13.82 -5.55 0.49
N GLY A 211 -13.43 -4.92 -0.62
CA GLY A 211 -14.28 -4.83 -1.82
C GLY A 211 -15.39 -3.76 -1.77
N ALA A 212 -15.54 -2.99 -0.69
CA ALA A 212 -16.54 -1.91 -0.59
C ALA A 212 -16.35 -0.76 -1.57
N GLY A 213 -15.14 -0.63 -2.17
CA GLY A 213 -14.85 0.41 -3.16
C GLY A 213 -13.89 1.50 -2.68
N LYS A 214 -13.18 1.32 -1.57
CA LYS A 214 -12.21 2.29 -1.03
C LYS A 214 -11.20 2.75 -2.08
N THR A 215 -10.38 1.84 -2.59
CA THR A 215 -9.41 2.13 -3.66
C THR A 215 -10.06 2.63 -4.95
N THR A 216 -11.29 2.20 -5.25
CA THR A 216 -12.06 2.68 -6.40
C THR A 216 -12.38 4.17 -6.26
N LEU A 217 -12.82 4.62 -5.07
CA LEU A 217 -13.08 6.03 -4.80
C LEU A 217 -11.79 6.85 -4.96
N LEU A 218 -10.67 6.38 -4.39
CA LEU A 218 -9.37 7.06 -4.53
C LEU A 218 -9.00 7.22 -6.02
N LYS A 219 -9.13 6.15 -6.81
CA LYS A 219 -8.84 6.17 -8.26
C LYS A 219 -9.77 7.11 -9.05
N ILE A 220 -11.04 7.22 -8.66
CA ILE A 220 -11.98 8.17 -9.28
C ILE A 220 -11.54 9.62 -8.97
N LEU A 221 -11.22 9.91 -7.72
CA LEU A 221 -10.84 11.26 -7.30
C LEU A 221 -9.54 11.75 -7.96
N VAL A 222 -8.57 10.86 -8.20
CA VAL A 222 -7.34 11.21 -8.93
C VAL A 222 -7.48 11.08 -10.45
N GLY A 223 -8.66 10.72 -10.96
CA GLY A 223 -8.93 10.63 -12.40
C GLY A 223 -8.41 9.37 -13.09
N ALA A 224 -7.95 8.36 -12.35
CA ALA A 224 -7.54 7.07 -12.91
C ALA A 224 -8.74 6.21 -13.35
N LEU A 225 -9.93 6.52 -12.85
CA LEU A 225 -11.21 5.91 -13.27
C LEU A 225 -12.24 7.00 -13.53
N ALA A 226 -13.01 6.86 -14.63
CA ALA A 226 -14.09 7.77 -14.96
C ALA A 226 -15.42 7.21 -14.41
N PRO A 227 -16.12 7.94 -13.52
CA PRO A 227 -17.42 7.52 -13.02
C PRO A 227 -18.53 7.78 -14.06
N HIS A 228 -19.66 7.09 -13.91
CA HIS A 228 -20.82 7.28 -14.75
C HIS A 228 -21.78 8.30 -14.15
N ASN A 229 -22.19 9.32 -14.93
CA ASN A 229 -23.22 10.30 -14.53
C ASN A 229 -23.00 10.89 -13.13
N SER A 230 -21.78 11.24 -12.81
CA SER A 230 -21.37 11.72 -11.50
C SER A 230 -20.65 13.05 -11.62
N GLU A 231 -20.66 13.83 -10.55
CA GLU A 231 -19.92 15.09 -10.49
C GLU A 231 -19.01 15.08 -9.29
N VAL A 232 -17.75 15.39 -9.53
CA VAL A 232 -16.81 15.78 -8.49
C VAL A 232 -16.58 17.27 -8.65
N MET A 233 -16.84 18.02 -7.60
CA MET A 233 -16.64 19.46 -7.56
C MET A 233 -15.42 19.78 -6.71
N LEU A 234 -14.67 20.78 -7.08
CA LEU A 234 -13.55 21.34 -6.33
C LEU A 234 -13.74 22.84 -6.21
N GLY A 235 -13.98 23.34 -4.99
CA GLY A 235 -14.24 24.74 -4.75
C GLY A 235 -15.44 25.29 -5.53
N GLY A 236 -16.50 24.47 -5.68
CA GLY A 236 -17.71 24.82 -6.41
C GLY A 236 -17.65 24.67 -7.92
N ALA A 237 -16.47 24.41 -8.52
CA ALA A 237 -16.31 24.14 -9.94
C ALA A 237 -16.23 22.64 -10.23
N ARG A 238 -16.72 22.19 -11.41
CA ARG A 238 -16.59 20.80 -11.80
C ARG A 238 -15.12 20.43 -11.97
N TYR A 239 -14.71 19.39 -11.27
CA TYR A 239 -13.34 18.89 -11.29
C TYR A 239 -13.19 17.79 -12.33
N THR A 240 -12.29 18.03 -13.28
CA THR A 240 -11.89 17.06 -14.31
C THR A 240 -10.38 16.89 -14.24
N PRO A 241 -9.86 15.84 -13.59
CA PRO A 241 -8.45 15.72 -13.20
C PRO A 241 -7.44 15.95 -14.33
N TRP A 242 -7.78 15.65 -15.55
CA TRP A 242 -6.84 15.67 -16.68
C TRP A 242 -7.08 16.79 -17.71
N SER A 243 -8.25 17.46 -17.71
CA SER A 243 -8.56 18.47 -18.70
C SER A 243 -7.96 19.84 -18.41
N ASP A 244 -7.83 20.20 -17.13
CA ASP A 244 -7.47 21.58 -16.72
C ASP A 244 -5.99 21.74 -16.40
N GLY A 245 -5.21 20.69 -16.59
CA GLY A 245 -3.76 20.72 -16.42
C GLY A 245 -3.27 20.94 -14.98
N LYS A 246 -4.16 21.02 -14.02
CA LYS A 246 -3.86 21.17 -12.59
C LYS A 246 -4.49 20.01 -11.84
N ALA A 247 -3.77 18.91 -11.71
CA ALA A 247 -4.20 17.86 -10.79
C ALA A 247 -4.22 18.45 -9.38
N ALA A 248 -5.41 18.61 -8.81
CA ALA A 248 -5.55 19.10 -7.44
C ALA A 248 -5.27 17.99 -6.40
N LEU A 249 -5.34 16.73 -6.83
CA LEU A 249 -5.10 15.57 -5.99
C LEU A 249 -3.88 14.77 -6.50
N ALA A 250 -3.00 14.41 -5.57
CA ALA A 250 -1.92 13.46 -5.83
C ALA A 250 -2.12 12.20 -4.99
N MET A 251 -1.79 11.04 -5.54
CA MET A 251 -1.95 9.75 -4.87
C MET A 251 -0.61 9.10 -4.58
N ALA A 252 -0.45 8.57 -3.36
CA ALA A 252 0.52 7.54 -3.07
C ALA A 252 -0.20 6.20 -2.98
N THR A 253 0.17 5.27 -3.85
CA THR A 253 -0.45 3.95 -3.97
C THR A 253 0.02 2.99 -2.89
N GLN A 254 -0.73 1.93 -2.65
CA GLN A 254 -0.37 0.85 -1.74
C GLN A 254 1.02 0.28 -2.07
N ASN A 255 1.25 -0.05 -3.33
CA ASN A 255 2.56 -0.48 -3.83
C ASN A 255 3.30 0.72 -4.46
N PRO A 256 4.38 1.27 -3.82
CA PRO A 256 5.12 2.40 -4.36
C PRO A 256 5.79 2.07 -5.71
N ASP A 257 6.11 0.80 -5.96
CA ASP A 257 6.79 0.36 -7.17
C ASP A 257 5.95 0.58 -8.45
N GLN A 258 4.62 0.66 -8.29
CA GLN A 258 3.69 0.97 -9.39
C GLN A 258 3.68 2.45 -9.79
N GLN A 259 4.34 3.32 -9.01
CA GLN A 259 4.35 4.76 -9.28
C GLN A 259 5.60 5.25 -10.01
N TRP A 260 6.61 4.39 -10.16
CA TRP A 260 7.88 4.82 -10.70
C TRP A 260 7.96 4.73 -12.22
N CYS A 261 8.54 5.78 -12.80
CA CYS A 261 8.79 5.89 -14.23
C CYS A 261 10.27 5.67 -14.58
N GLY A 262 11.17 5.63 -13.60
CA GLY A 262 12.60 5.45 -13.73
C GLY A 262 13.16 4.32 -12.86
N ALA A 263 14.35 3.85 -13.13
CA ALA A 263 15.06 2.88 -12.33
C ALA A 263 15.69 3.51 -11.08
N THR A 264 16.08 4.77 -11.18
CA THR A 264 16.60 5.60 -10.08
C THR A 264 15.68 6.79 -9.84
N LEU A 265 15.82 7.45 -8.67
CA LEU A 265 15.04 8.66 -8.39
C LEU A 265 15.40 9.79 -9.36
N SER A 266 16.68 9.95 -9.72
CA SER A 266 17.12 10.90 -10.73
C SER A 266 16.44 10.68 -12.08
N GLU A 267 16.39 9.44 -12.57
CA GLU A 267 15.69 9.13 -13.81
C GLU A 267 14.18 9.39 -13.72
N ASP A 268 13.56 9.02 -12.60
CA ASP A 268 12.14 9.22 -12.36
C ASP A 268 11.80 10.73 -12.41
N MET A 269 12.62 11.57 -11.77
CA MET A 269 12.51 13.03 -11.82
C MET A 269 12.56 13.58 -13.26
N VAL A 270 13.54 13.14 -14.03
CA VAL A 270 13.70 13.57 -15.43
C VAL A 270 12.50 13.17 -16.28
N ARG A 271 12.05 11.92 -16.17
CA ARG A 271 10.91 11.40 -16.96
C ARG A 271 9.60 12.11 -16.62
N ARG A 272 9.33 12.36 -15.33
CA ARG A 272 8.13 13.09 -14.89
C ARG A 272 8.12 14.52 -15.37
N ARG A 273 9.25 15.23 -15.27
CA ARG A 273 9.35 16.60 -15.82
C ARG A 273 9.10 16.63 -17.32
N LYS A 274 9.68 15.69 -18.08
CA LYS A 274 9.42 15.58 -19.51
C LYS A 274 7.94 15.33 -19.82
N ALA A 275 7.27 14.48 -19.05
CA ALA A 275 5.85 14.18 -19.21
C ALA A 275 4.94 15.37 -18.85
N LEU A 276 5.32 16.19 -17.88
CA LEU A 276 4.55 17.33 -17.42
C LEU A 276 4.79 18.60 -18.25
N GLY A 277 5.92 18.68 -18.99
CA GLY A 277 6.27 19.84 -19.79
C GLY A 277 6.31 21.14 -18.98
N GLU A 278 5.66 22.20 -19.45
CA GLU A 278 5.60 23.50 -18.75
C GLU A 278 4.95 23.45 -17.38
N ARG A 279 4.19 22.40 -17.06
CA ARG A 279 3.57 22.18 -15.75
C ARG A 279 4.56 21.75 -14.68
N ALA A 280 5.78 21.42 -15.07
CA ALA A 280 6.85 20.95 -14.18
C ALA A 280 7.54 22.07 -13.37
N THR A 281 7.06 23.28 -13.39
CA THR A 281 7.71 24.44 -12.74
C THR A 281 7.96 24.24 -11.23
N MET A 282 7.08 23.52 -10.53
CA MET A 282 7.25 23.16 -9.12
C MET A 282 8.21 21.99 -8.90
N LEU A 283 8.61 21.27 -9.96
CA LEU A 283 9.49 20.10 -9.91
C LEU A 283 10.94 20.45 -10.27
N GLY A 284 11.44 21.60 -9.82
CA GLY A 284 12.84 21.98 -9.98
C GLY A 284 13.78 20.99 -9.28
N ASP A 285 14.95 20.72 -9.85
CA ASP A 285 15.92 19.74 -9.33
C ASP A 285 16.32 20.04 -7.89
N GLU A 286 16.58 21.31 -7.58
CA GLU A 286 16.97 21.75 -6.23
C GLU A 286 15.89 21.44 -5.20
N ARG A 287 14.62 21.72 -5.53
CA ARG A 287 13.50 21.47 -4.63
C ARG A 287 13.27 19.96 -4.42
N LEU A 288 13.32 19.18 -5.49
CA LEU A 288 13.14 17.72 -5.41
C LEU A 288 14.27 17.07 -4.61
N THR A 289 15.51 17.49 -4.86
CA THR A 289 16.68 17.04 -4.11
C THR A 289 16.58 17.41 -2.63
N ALA A 290 16.19 18.65 -2.34
CA ALA A 290 15.98 19.10 -0.97
C ALA A 290 14.88 18.30 -0.24
N LEU A 291 13.77 18.04 -0.90
CA LEU A 291 12.68 17.20 -0.34
C LEU A 291 13.12 15.76 -0.13
N ALA A 292 13.82 15.15 -1.09
CA ALA A 292 14.36 13.81 -0.96
C ALA A 292 15.30 13.72 0.25
N ASN A 293 16.26 14.63 0.37
CA ASN A 293 17.18 14.70 1.50
C ASN A 293 16.43 14.89 2.83
N ALA A 294 15.45 15.79 2.88
CA ALA A 294 14.64 16.03 4.08
C ALA A 294 13.84 14.79 4.49
N LEU A 295 13.40 13.96 3.53
CA LEU A 295 12.76 12.67 3.78
C LEU A 295 13.76 11.54 4.11
N GLY A 296 15.06 11.85 4.18
CA GLY A 296 16.12 10.88 4.48
C GLY A 296 16.56 10.05 3.28
N ILE A 297 16.27 10.47 2.05
CA ILE A 297 16.72 9.82 0.82
C ILE A 297 17.95 10.57 0.31
N SER A 298 19.14 10.09 0.66
CA SER A 298 20.41 10.77 0.38
C SER A 298 21.01 10.45 -0.99
N SER A 299 20.69 9.31 -1.58
CA SER A 299 21.18 8.91 -2.90
C SER A 299 20.05 8.92 -3.92
N LEU A 300 20.17 9.82 -4.91
CA LEU A 300 19.18 9.93 -6.00
C LEU A 300 19.46 8.94 -7.12
N ASP A 301 20.68 8.41 -7.22
CA ASP A 301 21.15 7.52 -8.28
C ASP A 301 21.13 6.04 -7.87
N GLN A 302 20.76 5.74 -6.62
CA GLN A 302 20.54 4.37 -6.17
C GLN A 302 19.31 3.81 -6.88
N HIS A 303 19.39 2.53 -7.29
CA HIS A 303 18.27 1.84 -7.90
C HIS A 303 17.09 1.72 -6.90
N LEU A 304 15.90 2.14 -7.32
CA LEU A 304 14.75 2.24 -6.42
C LEU A 304 14.38 0.90 -5.75
N TYR A 305 14.58 -0.23 -6.45
CA TYR A 305 14.35 -1.57 -5.88
C TYR A 305 15.41 -2.01 -4.87
N GLU A 306 16.56 -1.35 -4.81
CA GLU A 306 17.59 -1.60 -3.78
C GLU A 306 17.26 -0.88 -2.46
N LEU A 307 16.36 0.09 -2.50
CA LEU A 307 15.90 0.76 -1.29
C LEU A 307 15.05 -0.17 -0.43
N PRO A 308 15.23 -0.17 0.90
CA PRO A 308 14.32 -0.85 1.81
C PRO A 308 12.87 -0.37 1.62
N LEU A 309 11.88 -1.22 1.89
CA LEU A 309 10.46 -0.91 1.70
C LEU A 309 10.06 0.43 2.34
N ALA A 310 10.54 0.70 3.56
CA ALA A 310 10.24 1.95 4.25
C ALA A 310 10.78 3.18 3.50
N ALA A 311 11.96 3.09 2.91
CA ALA A 311 12.51 4.16 2.07
C ALA A 311 11.72 4.32 0.76
N ARG A 312 11.34 3.21 0.12
CA ARG A 312 10.48 3.22 -1.07
C ARG A 312 9.13 3.91 -0.81
N LYS A 313 8.50 3.63 0.33
CA LYS A 313 7.29 4.34 0.75
C LYS A 313 7.52 5.85 0.88
N ARG A 314 8.66 6.28 1.44
CA ARG A 314 8.99 7.73 1.53
C ARG A 314 9.20 8.36 0.16
N VAL A 315 9.82 7.65 -0.78
CA VAL A 315 9.93 8.11 -2.18
C VAL A 315 8.53 8.34 -2.78
N SER A 316 7.55 7.50 -2.47
CA SER A 316 6.19 7.70 -2.98
C SER A 316 5.51 8.98 -2.46
N TRP A 317 5.95 9.50 -1.29
CA TRP A 317 5.44 10.76 -0.76
C TRP A 317 6.10 12.00 -1.38
N LEU A 318 7.26 11.81 -1.98
CA LEU A 318 8.02 12.92 -2.60
C LEU A 318 7.18 13.65 -3.64
N TRP A 319 6.47 12.93 -4.49
CA TRP A 319 5.73 13.53 -5.60
C TRP A 319 4.53 14.38 -5.17
N PRO A 320 3.66 13.93 -4.25
CA PRO A 320 2.62 14.76 -3.68
C PRO A 320 3.14 16.05 -3.05
N LEU A 321 4.27 15.97 -2.34
CA LEU A 321 4.89 17.12 -1.68
C LEU A 321 5.56 18.07 -2.69
N ALA A 322 6.25 17.52 -3.68
CA ALA A 322 6.95 18.30 -4.70
C ALA A 322 5.98 19.10 -5.57
N GLY A 323 4.88 18.50 -5.97
CA GLY A 323 3.84 19.13 -6.78
C GLY A 323 2.97 20.11 -5.98
N ALA A 324 3.13 20.18 -4.67
CA ALA A 324 2.31 21.01 -3.76
C ALA A 324 0.80 20.86 -4.05
N HIS A 325 0.36 19.62 -4.26
CA HIS A 325 -1.05 19.33 -4.50
C HIS A 325 -1.87 19.58 -3.23
N PRO A 326 -2.94 20.37 -3.27
CA PRO A 326 -3.72 20.71 -2.09
C PRO A 326 -4.43 19.51 -1.44
N TRP A 327 -4.58 18.42 -2.16
CA TRP A 327 -5.12 17.16 -1.65
C TRP A 327 -4.16 16.01 -1.88
N ILE A 328 -3.94 15.21 -0.84
CA ILE A 328 -3.10 14.02 -0.88
C ILE A 328 -3.95 12.80 -0.57
N VAL A 329 -3.88 11.81 -1.43
CA VAL A 329 -4.62 10.55 -1.37
C VAL A 329 -3.65 9.42 -1.08
N LEU A 330 -3.92 8.60 -0.07
CA LEU A 330 -3.02 7.57 0.42
C LEU A 330 -3.76 6.24 0.51
N ASP A 331 -3.23 5.23 -0.18
CA ASP A 331 -3.75 3.86 -0.12
C ASP A 331 -2.76 2.99 0.67
N GLU A 332 -3.16 2.51 1.86
CA GLU A 332 -2.36 1.71 2.80
C GLU A 332 -0.94 2.25 3.01
N PRO A 333 -0.79 3.48 3.50
CA PRO A 333 0.52 4.13 3.57
C PRO A 333 1.48 3.49 4.57
N THR A 334 0.97 2.76 5.57
CA THR A 334 1.74 2.17 6.67
C THR A 334 2.07 0.70 6.48
N LEU A 335 1.67 0.09 5.37
CA LEU A 335 1.98 -1.31 5.07
C LEU A 335 3.49 -1.55 5.15
N GLY A 336 3.92 -2.53 5.96
CA GLY A 336 5.32 -2.87 6.16
C GLY A 336 6.11 -1.86 7.00
N GLN A 337 5.43 -0.92 7.68
CA GLN A 337 6.08 0.11 8.49
C GLN A 337 6.05 -0.27 9.99
N ASP A 338 7.21 -0.10 10.66
CA ASP A 338 7.30 -0.20 12.10
C ASP A 338 6.64 0.99 12.81
N ARG A 339 6.55 0.92 14.13
CA ARG A 339 5.92 1.95 14.95
C ARG A 339 6.59 3.32 14.79
N ASP A 340 7.92 3.37 14.81
CA ASP A 340 8.67 4.63 14.68
C ASP A 340 8.37 5.32 13.35
N THR A 341 8.31 4.56 12.27
CA THR A 341 8.00 5.07 10.93
C THR A 341 6.53 5.52 10.84
N ARG A 342 5.59 4.80 11.45
CA ARG A 342 4.18 5.22 11.55
C ARG A 342 4.01 6.54 12.31
N GLU A 343 4.72 6.70 13.43
CA GLU A 343 4.72 7.95 14.20
C GLU A 343 5.29 9.13 13.38
N GLN A 344 6.41 8.92 12.68
CA GLN A 344 6.97 9.92 11.77
C GLN A 344 6.00 10.29 10.66
N PHE A 345 5.31 9.31 10.09
CA PHE A 345 4.35 9.55 9.03
C PHE A 345 3.10 10.29 9.54
N SER A 346 2.54 9.88 10.67
CA SER A 346 1.43 10.62 11.32
C SER A 346 1.81 12.08 11.59
N ARG A 347 3.04 12.31 12.07
CA ARG A 347 3.58 13.66 12.29
C ARG A 347 3.67 14.46 10.98
N LEU A 348 4.08 13.83 9.86
CA LEU A 348 4.08 14.49 8.55
C LEU A 348 2.66 14.89 8.13
N LEU A 349 1.69 13.96 8.19
CA LEU A 349 0.32 14.23 7.81
C LEU A 349 -0.31 15.34 8.66
N SER A 350 -0.03 15.37 9.97
CA SER A 350 -0.50 16.43 10.86
C SER A 350 0.04 17.80 10.46
N ARG A 351 1.34 17.89 10.07
CA ARG A 351 1.94 19.12 9.55
C ARG A 351 1.30 19.59 8.25
N LEU A 352 1.03 18.65 7.35
CA LEU A 352 0.39 18.95 6.08
C LEU A 352 -1.04 19.46 6.28
N CYS A 353 -1.82 18.85 7.18
CA CYS A 353 -3.14 19.36 7.55
C CYS A 353 -3.04 20.79 8.14
N GLY A 354 -2.08 21.04 9.03
CA GLY A 354 -1.81 22.36 9.59
C GLY A 354 -1.38 23.40 8.54
N ALA A 355 -0.78 22.96 7.43
CA ALA A 355 -0.43 23.78 6.28
C ALA A 355 -1.56 23.91 5.25
N GLY A 356 -2.77 23.40 5.54
CA GLY A 356 -3.97 23.54 4.70
C GLY A 356 -4.21 22.43 3.69
N TYR A 357 -3.38 21.36 3.69
CA TYR A 357 -3.62 20.20 2.83
C TYR A 357 -4.83 19.39 3.30
N GLY A 358 -5.65 18.91 2.38
CA GLY A 358 -6.61 17.85 2.66
C GLY A 358 -5.96 16.49 2.47
N ILE A 359 -6.22 15.56 3.39
CA ILE A 359 -5.68 14.19 3.35
C ILE A 359 -6.86 13.21 3.29
N LEU A 360 -6.82 12.31 2.33
CA LEU A 360 -7.76 11.17 2.28
C LEU A 360 -6.95 9.88 2.31
N PHE A 361 -7.18 9.03 3.30
CA PHE A 361 -6.39 7.80 3.44
C PHE A 361 -7.23 6.57 3.70
N VAL A 362 -6.74 5.44 3.18
CA VAL A 362 -7.24 4.10 3.49
C VAL A 362 -6.20 3.39 4.34
N THR A 363 -6.60 2.80 5.44
CA THR A 363 -5.73 1.89 6.21
C THR A 363 -6.54 0.90 7.03
N HIS A 364 -6.02 -0.32 7.15
CA HIS A 364 -6.43 -1.36 8.10
C HIS A 364 -5.67 -1.28 9.43
N ASP A 365 -4.75 -0.32 9.55
CA ASP A 365 -3.94 -0.09 10.74
C ASP A 365 -4.67 0.88 11.69
N ASP A 366 -5.43 0.34 12.64
CA ASP A 366 -6.17 1.15 13.62
C ASP A 366 -5.24 1.87 14.59
N GLU A 367 -4.05 1.32 14.89
CA GLU A 367 -3.04 1.98 15.73
C GLU A 367 -2.53 3.25 15.06
N PHE A 368 -2.17 3.17 13.77
CA PHE A 368 -1.78 4.35 12.99
C PHE A 368 -2.92 5.36 12.87
N ALA A 369 -4.13 4.89 12.58
CA ALA A 369 -5.28 5.79 12.47
C ALA A 369 -5.52 6.57 13.77
N ALA A 370 -5.33 5.95 14.92
CA ALA A 370 -5.46 6.60 16.23
C ALA A 370 -4.37 7.67 16.50
N MET A 371 -3.23 7.62 15.80
CA MET A 371 -2.15 8.62 15.93
C MET A 371 -2.44 9.93 15.20
N LEU A 372 -3.44 9.97 14.30
CA LEU A 372 -3.77 11.13 13.47
C LEU A 372 -5.21 11.57 13.72
N PRO A 373 -5.46 12.80 14.17
CA PRO A 373 -6.82 13.35 14.21
C PRO A 373 -7.47 13.30 12.82
N HIS A 374 -8.59 12.60 12.69
CA HIS A 374 -9.24 12.42 11.40
C HIS A 374 -10.76 12.30 11.55
N ARG A 375 -11.48 12.53 10.46
CA ARG A 375 -12.89 12.18 10.29
C ARG A 375 -13.00 10.83 9.58
N VAL A 376 -14.07 10.09 9.82
CA VAL A 376 -14.31 8.81 9.16
C VAL A 376 -15.35 8.98 8.07
N LEU A 377 -15.01 8.53 6.87
CA LEU A 377 -15.95 8.33 5.76
C LEU A 377 -16.18 6.83 5.61
N GLN A 378 -17.37 6.37 5.92
CA GLN A 378 -17.73 4.96 5.80
C GLN A 378 -18.32 4.68 4.41
N ILE A 379 -17.78 3.63 3.75
CA ILE A 379 -18.39 3.08 2.53
C ILE A 379 -19.13 1.80 2.91
N GLU A 380 -20.43 1.83 2.76
CA GLU A 380 -21.30 0.71 3.03
C GLU A 380 -22.51 0.72 2.10
N ASN A 381 -22.97 -0.45 1.65
CA ASN A 381 -24.15 -0.60 0.76
C ASN A 381 -24.11 0.34 -0.46
N SER A 382 -22.92 0.49 -1.10
CA SER A 382 -22.70 1.37 -2.25
C SER A 382 -22.92 2.87 -1.98
N ALA A 383 -22.98 3.29 -0.72
CA ALA A 383 -23.12 4.68 -0.29
C ALA A 383 -21.88 5.14 0.51
N ILE A 384 -21.75 6.45 0.68
CA ILE A 384 -20.72 7.08 1.52
C ILE A 384 -21.44 7.85 2.61
N SER A 385 -21.04 7.66 3.87
CA SER A 385 -21.53 8.40 5.03
C SER A 385 -20.38 8.95 5.86
N SER A 386 -20.58 10.07 6.51
CA SER A 386 -19.65 10.65 7.50
C SER A 386 -20.09 10.19 8.88
N LEU A 387 -19.16 9.65 9.67
CA LEU A 387 -19.35 9.28 11.07
C LEU A 387 -18.80 10.35 12.00
#